data_36cb50b88437fde4fbbb266c15cbf89e
#
_entry.id   36cb50b88437fde4fbbb266c15cbf89e
#
_cell.length_a   1.000
_cell.length_b   1.000
_cell.length_c   1.000
_cell.angle_alpha   90.00
_cell.angle_beta   90.00
_cell.angle_gamma   90.00
#
_symmetry.space_group_name_H-M   'P 1'
#
loop_
_entity.id
_entity.type
_entity.pdbx_description
1 polymer ?
#
loop_
_entity_poly.entity_id
_entity_poly.type
_entity_poly.pdbx_seq_one_letter_code
_entity_poly.pdbx_strand_id
1 'polypeptide(L)'
;MKIPFLRTKSKLYSGIGLLLLAVVFFDLMGAVIKYLGDVYPPQQLSFFRNIFGLVPSLLLLAFSESWVKQGRKIIIRQWKLGLFRGLLIAAAQFCYYLSLRHIEFVIATTISLSGPLFVTLLSAPVLKHKVGLIRWIAVFLGFIGILLVVNPDPRIFNWYSLLPLCSAFCYSCTSVTASLFDDSTPTPLMNMYTLVGALIGSFLSLFMTGTYTEIVQNQDWLWPVSYTHLTLPTKA
;
A
#
# COMPACT_ATOMS: atom_id res chain seq x y z
N MET A 1 37.06 -18.15 13.20
CA MET A 1 36.61 -16.82 13.65
C MET A 1 35.85 -16.15 12.47
N LYS A 2 34.50 -16.29 12.38
CA LYS A 2 33.71 -15.74 11.27
C LYS A 2 33.31 -14.32 11.65
N ILE A 3 33.76 -13.36 10.85
CA ILE A 3 33.60 -11.93 11.08
C ILE A 3 32.10 -11.55 11.06
N PRO A 4 31.50 -11.09 12.17
CA PRO A 4 30.04 -10.76 12.23
C PRO A 4 29.62 -9.66 11.27
N PHE A 5 30.56 -8.81 10.88
CA PHE A 5 30.34 -7.68 9.96
C PHE A 5 29.90 -8.07 8.54
N LEU A 6 30.41 -9.19 7.98
CA LEU A 6 30.03 -9.65 6.63
C LEU A 6 28.61 -10.22 6.59
N ARG A 7 28.14 -10.84 7.69
CA ARG A 7 26.77 -11.36 7.79
C ARG A 7 25.72 -10.24 7.85
N THR A 8 26.07 -9.08 8.40
CA THR A 8 25.20 -7.91 8.48
C THR A 8 25.06 -7.24 7.12
N LYS A 9 26.15 -7.11 6.35
CA LYS A 9 26.11 -6.55 4.99
C LYS A 9 25.28 -7.41 4.04
N SER A 10 25.45 -8.73 4.05
CA SER A 10 24.66 -9.64 3.20
C SER A 10 23.16 -9.53 3.48
N LYS A 11 22.75 -9.44 4.74
CA LYS A 11 21.34 -9.22 5.12
C LYS A 11 20.81 -7.87 4.66
N LEU A 12 21.65 -6.83 4.71
CA LEU A 12 21.28 -5.49 4.24
C LEU A 12 21.04 -5.48 2.72
N TYR A 13 21.94 -6.04 1.92
CA TYR A 13 21.79 -6.14 0.47
C TYR A 13 20.58 -6.99 0.07
N SER A 14 20.33 -8.09 0.76
CA SER A 14 19.15 -8.90 0.55
C SER A 14 17.86 -8.14 0.89
N GLY A 15 17.85 -7.35 1.96
CA GLY A 15 16.72 -6.50 2.33
C GLY A 15 16.44 -5.41 1.29
N ILE A 16 17.48 -4.76 0.78
CA ILE A 16 17.36 -3.75 -0.29
C ILE A 16 16.82 -4.40 -1.57
N GLY A 17 17.35 -5.56 -1.96
CA GLY A 17 16.88 -6.28 -3.14
C GLY A 17 15.40 -6.66 -3.07
N LEU A 18 14.94 -7.15 -1.90
CA LEU A 18 13.53 -7.46 -1.66
C LEU A 18 12.65 -6.22 -1.70
N LEU A 19 13.13 -5.09 -1.20
CA LEU A 19 12.40 -3.83 -1.23
C LEU A 19 12.26 -3.32 -2.67
N LEU A 20 13.32 -3.36 -3.46
CA LEU A 20 13.26 -2.98 -4.89
C LEU A 20 12.30 -3.87 -5.66
N LEU A 21 12.34 -5.17 -5.43
CA LEU A 21 11.41 -6.13 -6.04
C LEU A 21 9.96 -5.82 -5.66
N ALA A 22 9.70 -5.49 -4.39
CA ALA A 22 8.37 -5.10 -3.91
C ALA A 22 7.86 -3.83 -4.59
N VAL A 23 8.73 -2.83 -4.83
CA VAL A 23 8.38 -1.60 -5.55
C VAL A 23 8.00 -1.93 -7.00
N VAL A 24 8.77 -2.75 -7.70
CA VAL A 24 8.46 -3.18 -9.07
C VAL A 24 7.08 -3.86 -9.15
N PHE A 25 6.79 -4.79 -8.24
CA PHE A 25 5.48 -5.43 -8.19
C PHE A 25 4.35 -4.45 -7.85
N PHE A 26 4.61 -3.46 -6.99
CA PHE A 26 3.65 -2.43 -6.65
C PHE A 26 3.32 -1.55 -7.88
N ASP A 27 4.34 -1.17 -8.64
CA ASP A 27 4.17 -0.34 -9.86
C ASP A 27 3.46 -1.13 -10.97
N LEU A 28 3.82 -2.39 -11.18
CA LEU A 28 3.10 -3.28 -12.11
C LEU A 28 1.62 -3.38 -11.73
N MET A 29 1.31 -3.59 -10.46
CA MET A 29 -0.05 -3.61 -9.97
C MET A 29 -0.76 -2.27 -10.20
N GLY A 30 -0.06 -1.15 -10.00
CA GLY A 30 -0.60 0.19 -10.26
C GLY A 30 -0.96 0.41 -11.73
N ALA A 31 -0.09 -0.03 -12.65
CA ALA A 31 -0.35 0.05 -14.10
C ALA A 31 -1.60 -0.74 -14.49
N VAL A 32 -1.77 -1.91 -13.91
CA VAL A 32 -2.93 -2.74 -14.09
C VAL A 32 -4.20 -2.08 -13.59
N ILE A 33 -4.17 -1.53 -12.38
CA ILE A 33 -5.31 -0.83 -11.80
C ILE A 33 -5.65 0.40 -12.64
N LYS A 34 -4.66 1.07 -13.23
CA LYS A 34 -4.89 2.16 -14.18
C LYS A 34 -5.69 1.67 -15.38
N TYR A 35 -5.30 0.56 -15.97
CA TYR A 35 -5.99 -0.03 -17.12
C TYR A 35 -7.41 -0.48 -16.81
N LEU A 36 -7.59 -1.19 -15.68
CA LEU A 36 -8.92 -1.66 -15.25
C LEU A 36 -9.80 -0.52 -14.69
N GLY A 37 -9.20 0.57 -14.23
CA GLY A 37 -9.89 1.70 -13.63
C GLY A 37 -10.80 2.46 -14.59
N ASP A 38 -10.62 2.30 -15.90
CA ASP A 38 -11.51 2.86 -16.91
C ASP A 38 -12.85 2.11 -16.99
N VAL A 39 -12.85 0.81 -16.63
CA VAL A 39 -14.03 -0.06 -16.67
C VAL A 39 -14.64 -0.26 -15.29
N TYR A 40 -13.82 -0.53 -14.29
CA TYR A 40 -14.26 -0.89 -12.94
C TYR A 40 -14.07 0.25 -11.93
N PRO A 41 -15.01 0.46 -11.01
CA PRO A 41 -14.88 1.48 -9.97
C PRO A 41 -13.74 1.16 -8.99
N PRO A 42 -13.06 2.19 -8.44
CA PRO A 42 -11.93 2.04 -7.51
C PRO A 42 -12.23 1.16 -6.30
N GLN A 43 -13.47 1.23 -5.79
CA GLN A 43 -13.93 0.45 -4.64
C GLN A 43 -13.95 -1.05 -4.94
N GLN A 44 -14.43 -1.40 -6.14
CA GLN A 44 -14.50 -2.80 -6.60
C GLN A 44 -13.10 -3.38 -6.79
N LEU A 45 -12.20 -2.63 -7.42
CA LEU A 45 -10.80 -3.04 -7.58
C LEU A 45 -10.09 -3.23 -6.23
N SER A 46 -10.31 -2.32 -5.28
CA SER A 46 -9.79 -2.42 -3.93
C SER A 46 -10.32 -3.66 -3.20
N PHE A 47 -11.61 -3.94 -3.31
CA PHE A 47 -12.25 -5.09 -2.68
C PHE A 47 -11.67 -6.42 -3.20
N PHE A 48 -11.63 -6.60 -4.52
CA PHE A 48 -11.05 -7.81 -5.12
C PHE A 48 -9.57 -7.99 -4.78
N ARG A 49 -8.79 -6.92 -4.86
CA ARG A 49 -7.38 -6.96 -4.44
C ARG A 49 -7.22 -7.47 -3.01
N ASN A 50 -8.05 -6.98 -2.09
CA ASN A 50 -7.95 -7.36 -0.68
C ASN A 50 -8.39 -8.82 -0.45
N ILE A 51 -9.42 -9.33 -1.17
CA ILE A 51 -9.81 -10.75 -1.14
C ILE A 51 -8.66 -11.63 -1.62
N PHE A 52 -8.12 -11.36 -2.81
CA PHE A 52 -7.04 -12.16 -3.37
C PHE A 52 -5.75 -12.05 -2.53
N GLY A 53 -5.52 -10.92 -1.88
CA GLY A 53 -4.40 -10.71 -0.95
C GLY A 53 -4.50 -11.54 0.34
N LEU A 54 -5.70 -12.00 0.71
CA LEU A 54 -5.88 -12.88 1.88
C LEU A 54 -5.24 -14.25 1.67
N VAL A 55 -5.29 -14.81 0.46
CA VAL A 55 -4.77 -16.14 0.16
C VAL A 55 -3.27 -16.24 0.49
N PRO A 56 -2.37 -15.44 -0.12
CA PRO A 56 -0.95 -15.48 0.22
C PRO A 56 -0.68 -15.08 1.67
N SER A 57 -1.47 -14.19 2.25
CA SER A 57 -1.31 -13.81 3.66
C SER A 57 -1.62 -14.95 4.61
N LEU A 58 -2.67 -15.74 4.33
CA LEU A 58 -3.00 -16.95 5.10
C LEU A 58 -1.94 -18.03 4.93
N LEU A 59 -1.42 -18.21 3.73
CA LEU A 59 -0.30 -19.14 3.49
C LEU A 59 0.94 -18.73 4.29
N LEU A 60 1.33 -17.45 4.23
CA LEU A 60 2.47 -16.94 5.01
C LEU A 60 2.26 -17.11 6.52
N LEU A 61 1.02 -16.95 6.99
CA LEU A 61 0.69 -17.19 8.40
C LEU A 61 0.82 -18.68 8.72
N ALA A 62 0.28 -19.57 7.91
CA ALA A 62 0.32 -21.02 8.13
C ALA A 62 1.75 -21.57 8.22
N PHE A 63 2.68 -21.03 7.42
CA PHE A 63 4.10 -21.38 7.43
C PHE A 63 4.95 -20.56 8.40
N SER A 64 4.36 -19.67 9.19
CA SER A 64 5.10 -18.82 10.13
C SER A 64 5.53 -19.61 11.36
N GLU A 65 6.84 -19.85 11.50
CA GLU A 65 7.39 -20.51 12.69
C GLU A 65 7.05 -19.78 13.99
N SER A 66 7.04 -18.45 13.97
CA SER A 66 6.74 -17.63 15.16
C SER A 66 5.30 -17.84 15.61
N TRP A 67 4.35 -17.96 14.69
CA TRP A 67 2.96 -18.23 15.00
C TRP A 67 2.74 -19.67 15.52
N VAL A 68 3.42 -20.64 14.91
CA VAL A 68 3.37 -22.05 15.36
C VAL A 68 3.95 -22.18 16.78
N LYS A 69 5.09 -21.56 17.08
CA LYS A 69 5.72 -21.54 18.41
C LYS A 69 4.84 -20.92 19.50
N GLN A 70 3.96 -19.99 19.13
CA GLN A 70 2.99 -19.35 20.04
C GLN A 70 1.66 -20.13 20.17
N GLY A 71 1.61 -21.36 19.72
CA GLY A 71 0.41 -22.22 19.84
C GLY A 71 -0.71 -21.81 18.89
N ARG A 72 -0.40 -21.20 17.75
CA ARG A 72 -1.36 -20.79 16.70
C ARG A 72 -2.50 -19.90 17.18
N LYS A 73 -2.23 -19.07 18.19
CA LYS A 73 -3.23 -18.12 18.70
C LYS A 73 -3.57 -17.09 17.63
N ILE A 74 -4.85 -16.95 17.31
CA ILE A 74 -5.33 -15.97 16.34
C ILE A 74 -5.63 -14.64 17.05
N ILE A 75 -6.13 -14.68 18.29
CA ILE A 75 -6.53 -13.48 19.02
C ILE A 75 -5.28 -12.76 19.54
N ILE A 76 -5.11 -11.50 19.11
CA ILE A 76 -4.07 -10.60 19.58
C ILE A 76 -4.67 -9.50 20.45
N ARG A 77 -3.90 -9.02 21.44
CA ARG A 77 -4.35 -7.92 22.33
C ARG A 77 -4.73 -6.66 21.56
N GLN A 78 -4.01 -6.37 20.48
CA GLN A 78 -4.12 -5.13 19.71
C GLN A 78 -4.91 -5.30 18.39
N TRP A 79 -5.91 -6.21 18.37
CA TRP A 79 -6.73 -6.47 17.18
C TRP A 79 -7.40 -5.20 16.62
N LYS A 80 -7.84 -4.26 17.50
CA LYS A 80 -8.43 -2.99 17.10
C LYS A 80 -7.46 -2.13 16.28
N LEU A 81 -6.19 -2.10 16.69
CA LEU A 81 -5.14 -1.39 15.96
C LEU A 81 -4.92 -2.02 14.57
N GLY A 82 -4.92 -3.36 14.49
CA GLY A 82 -4.82 -4.07 13.21
C GLY A 82 -5.96 -3.72 12.26
N LEU A 83 -7.20 -3.74 12.73
CA LEU A 83 -8.38 -3.36 11.93
C LEU A 83 -8.34 -1.88 11.52
N PHE A 84 -7.99 -0.97 12.44
CA PHE A 84 -7.86 0.45 12.13
C PHE A 84 -6.82 0.70 11.03
N ARG A 85 -5.67 0.04 11.09
CA ARG A 85 -4.67 0.09 10.03
C ARG A 85 -5.22 -0.39 8.69
N GLY A 86 -6.04 -1.44 8.72
CA GLY A 86 -6.72 -1.93 7.52
C GLY A 86 -7.68 -0.91 6.92
N LEU A 87 -8.46 -0.22 7.74
CA LEU A 87 -9.33 0.87 7.28
C LEU A 87 -8.52 2.01 6.64
N LEU A 88 -7.37 2.38 7.22
CA LEU A 88 -6.45 3.35 6.61
C LEU A 88 -5.93 2.88 5.24
N ILE A 89 -5.63 1.58 5.10
CA ILE A 89 -5.24 1.01 3.80
C ILE A 89 -6.39 1.09 2.80
N ALA A 90 -7.63 0.77 3.20
CA ALA A 90 -8.78 0.89 2.31
C ALA A 90 -8.98 2.34 1.83
N ALA A 91 -8.86 3.32 2.74
CA ALA A 91 -8.93 4.74 2.39
C ALA A 91 -7.78 5.15 1.44
N ALA A 92 -6.56 4.69 1.71
CA ALA A 92 -5.41 4.94 0.85
C ALA A 92 -5.60 4.37 -0.56
N GLN A 93 -6.06 3.13 -0.66
CA GLN A 93 -6.36 2.47 -1.94
C GLN A 93 -7.44 3.21 -2.72
N PHE A 94 -8.52 3.59 -2.05
CA PHE A 94 -9.59 4.35 -2.67
C PHE A 94 -9.09 5.67 -3.26
N CYS A 95 -8.35 6.46 -2.46
CA CYS A 95 -7.77 7.71 -2.92
C CYS A 95 -6.82 7.51 -4.11
N TYR A 96 -5.92 6.53 -4.02
CA TYR A 96 -4.96 6.25 -5.08
C TYR A 96 -5.62 5.80 -6.38
N TYR A 97 -6.56 4.83 -6.31
CA TYR A 97 -7.24 4.31 -7.49
C TYR A 97 -8.16 5.35 -8.14
N LEU A 98 -8.81 6.16 -7.32
CA LEU A 98 -9.60 7.28 -7.82
C LEU A 98 -8.71 8.30 -8.56
N SER A 99 -7.51 8.58 -8.04
CA SER A 99 -6.57 9.49 -8.72
C SER A 99 -6.14 8.95 -10.07
N LEU A 100 -5.89 7.64 -10.19
CA LEU A 100 -5.47 7.01 -11.45
C LEU A 100 -6.50 7.14 -12.58
N ARG A 101 -7.77 7.36 -12.27
CA ARG A 101 -8.80 7.64 -13.27
C ARG A 101 -8.70 9.05 -13.87
N HIS A 102 -8.14 10.01 -13.12
CA HIS A 102 -8.22 11.43 -13.45
C HIS A 102 -6.87 12.07 -13.76
N ILE A 103 -5.77 11.43 -13.37
CA ILE A 103 -4.41 11.90 -13.61
C ILE A 103 -3.54 10.81 -14.22
N GLU A 104 -2.44 11.22 -14.81
CA GLU A 104 -1.47 10.29 -15.39
C GLU A 104 -0.82 9.41 -14.32
N PHE A 105 -0.56 8.14 -14.68
CA PHE A 105 0.05 7.16 -13.77
C PHE A 105 1.40 7.64 -13.21
N VAL A 106 2.23 8.25 -14.06
CA VAL A 106 3.55 8.76 -13.66
C VAL A 106 3.44 9.85 -12.60
N ILE A 107 2.47 10.76 -12.75
CA ILE A 107 2.23 11.84 -11.77
C ILE A 107 1.72 11.24 -10.44
N ALA A 108 0.75 10.33 -10.50
CA ALA A 108 0.19 9.70 -9.32
C ALA A 108 1.25 8.92 -8.52
N THR A 109 2.08 8.12 -9.19
CA THR A 109 3.16 7.35 -8.56
C THR A 109 4.23 8.26 -7.99
N THR A 110 4.65 9.31 -8.71
CA THR A 110 5.65 10.27 -8.21
C THR A 110 5.18 10.96 -6.94
N ILE A 111 3.92 11.40 -6.90
CA ILE A 111 3.36 12.01 -5.68
C ILE A 111 3.29 10.98 -4.54
N SER A 112 2.94 9.73 -4.83
CA SER A 112 2.87 8.66 -3.82
C SER A 112 4.22 8.31 -3.20
N LEU A 113 5.34 8.58 -3.88
CA LEU A 113 6.70 8.47 -3.33
C LEU A 113 6.97 9.46 -2.19
N SER A 114 6.05 10.37 -1.88
CA SER A 114 6.08 11.20 -0.67
C SER A 114 5.91 10.40 0.63
N GLY A 115 5.52 9.14 0.58
CA GLY A 115 5.30 8.29 1.75
C GLY A 115 6.42 8.35 2.80
N PRO A 116 7.71 8.18 2.46
CA PRO A 116 8.81 8.28 3.41
C PRO A 116 8.91 9.64 4.12
N LEU A 117 8.47 10.73 3.48
CA LEU A 117 8.43 12.06 4.10
C LEU A 117 7.38 12.09 5.22
N PHE A 118 6.19 11.57 4.94
CA PHE A 118 5.13 11.45 5.95
C PHE A 118 5.49 10.48 7.07
N VAL A 119 6.16 9.36 6.77
CA VAL A 119 6.67 8.44 7.81
C VAL A 119 7.62 9.19 8.76
N THR A 120 8.53 10.00 8.22
CA THR A 120 9.46 10.79 9.01
C THR A 120 8.71 11.82 9.86
N LEU A 121 7.75 12.52 9.27
CA LEU A 121 6.92 13.53 9.95
C LEU A 121 6.10 12.91 11.09
N LEU A 122 5.47 11.77 10.85
CA LEU A 122 4.61 11.08 11.83
C LEU A 122 5.41 10.34 12.91
N SER A 123 6.63 9.91 12.62
CA SER A 123 7.45 9.19 13.61
C SER A 123 7.79 10.05 14.84
N ALA A 124 7.92 11.37 14.67
CA ALA A 124 8.19 12.27 15.79
C ALA A 124 7.06 12.29 16.83
N PRO A 125 5.79 12.60 16.50
CA PRO A 125 4.70 12.64 17.47
C PRO A 125 4.22 11.24 17.91
N VAL A 126 4.17 10.25 17.01
CA VAL A 126 3.60 8.92 17.30
C VAL A 126 4.58 8.04 18.08
N LEU A 127 5.85 8.01 17.67
CA LEU A 127 6.87 7.17 18.31
C LEU A 127 7.72 7.93 19.32
N LYS A 128 7.47 9.25 19.50
CA LYS A 128 8.24 10.15 20.36
C LYS A 128 9.75 10.13 20.07
N HIS A 129 10.12 9.83 18.82
CA HIS A 129 11.50 9.84 18.38
C HIS A 129 11.96 11.27 18.10
N LYS A 130 13.16 11.62 18.60
CA LYS A 130 13.79 12.90 18.24
C LYS A 130 14.29 12.82 16.81
N VAL A 131 13.63 13.55 15.92
CA VAL A 131 14.05 13.67 14.51
C VAL A 131 15.12 14.76 14.41
N GLY A 132 16.31 14.40 13.94
CA GLY A 132 17.42 15.35 13.75
C GLY A 132 17.11 16.40 12.68
N LEU A 133 17.75 17.58 12.78
CA LEU A 133 17.55 18.71 11.86
C LEU A 133 17.75 18.32 10.38
N ILE A 134 18.73 17.50 10.08
CA ILE A 134 19.02 17.03 8.71
C ILE A 134 17.81 16.31 8.10
N ARG A 135 17.09 15.50 8.89
CA ARG A 135 15.89 14.81 8.42
C ARG A 135 14.75 15.79 8.15
N TRP A 136 14.60 16.83 8.98
CA TRP A 136 13.61 17.90 8.76
C TRP A 136 13.89 18.68 7.47
N ILE A 137 15.16 19.00 7.21
CA ILE A 137 15.57 19.66 5.95
C ILE A 137 15.24 18.75 4.75
N ALA A 138 15.55 17.46 4.83
CA ALA A 138 15.23 16.49 3.77
C ALA A 138 13.73 16.39 3.51
N VAL A 139 12.90 16.36 4.56
CA VAL A 139 11.42 16.37 4.45
C VAL A 139 10.95 17.64 3.75
N PHE A 140 11.45 18.81 4.16
CA PHE A 140 11.08 20.10 3.56
C PHE A 140 11.45 20.17 2.06
N LEU A 141 12.66 19.77 1.70
CA LEU A 141 13.09 19.70 0.30
C LEU A 141 12.26 18.70 -0.52
N GLY A 142 11.91 17.57 0.08
CA GLY A 142 11.04 16.57 -0.56
C GLY A 142 9.64 17.14 -0.85
N PHE A 143 9.03 17.88 0.08
CA PHE A 143 7.74 18.55 -0.16
C PHE A 143 7.83 19.63 -1.24
N ILE A 144 8.92 20.39 -1.32
CA ILE A 144 9.15 21.32 -2.44
C ILE A 144 9.16 20.54 -3.77
N GLY A 145 9.85 19.40 -3.84
CA GLY A 145 9.84 18.54 -5.02
C GLY A 145 8.43 18.10 -5.43
N ILE A 146 7.58 17.72 -4.46
CA ILE A 146 6.18 17.36 -4.73
C ILE A 146 5.40 18.55 -5.28
N LEU A 147 5.57 19.74 -4.71
CA LEU A 147 4.92 20.96 -5.20
C LEU A 147 5.30 21.26 -6.66
N LEU A 148 6.56 21.04 -7.04
CA LEU A 148 6.98 21.20 -8.42
C LEU A 148 6.32 20.19 -9.38
N VAL A 149 6.13 18.95 -8.94
CA VAL A 149 5.45 17.92 -9.75
C VAL A 149 3.94 18.18 -9.85
N VAL A 150 3.30 18.60 -8.77
CA VAL A 150 1.86 18.91 -8.74
C VAL A 150 1.56 20.14 -9.59
N ASN A 151 2.55 21.00 -9.80
CA ASN A 151 2.45 22.23 -10.59
C ASN A 151 1.16 23.03 -10.25
N PRO A 152 1.13 23.76 -9.12
CA PRO A 152 -0.08 24.39 -8.57
C PRO A 152 -0.55 25.64 -9.38
N ASP A 153 -0.27 25.71 -10.68
CA ASP A 153 -0.83 26.75 -11.53
C ASP A 153 -2.38 26.61 -11.53
N PRO A 154 -3.13 27.64 -11.09
CA PRO A 154 -4.60 27.59 -11.02
C PRO A 154 -5.29 27.23 -12.33
N ARG A 155 -4.61 27.39 -13.46
CA ARG A 155 -5.15 27.09 -14.80
C ARG A 155 -5.03 25.62 -15.19
N ILE A 156 -4.07 24.90 -14.56
CA ILE A 156 -3.69 23.51 -14.92
C ILE A 156 -3.89 22.59 -13.73
N PHE A 157 -4.02 23.14 -12.51
CA PHE A 157 -4.11 22.39 -11.29
C PHE A 157 -5.32 21.45 -11.28
N ASN A 158 -5.03 20.17 -11.14
CA ASN A 158 -6.04 19.13 -10.98
C ASN A 158 -6.16 18.73 -9.51
N TRP A 159 -7.33 18.98 -8.90
CA TRP A 159 -7.60 18.60 -7.51
C TRP A 159 -7.38 17.11 -7.22
N TYR A 160 -7.53 16.26 -8.23
CA TYR A 160 -7.25 14.83 -8.10
C TYR A 160 -5.78 14.52 -7.82
N SER A 161 -4.85 15.46 -8.05
CA SER A 161 -3.43 15.33 -7.67
C SER A 161 -3.20 15.33 -6.15
N LEU A 162 -4.17 15.77 -5.35
CA LEU A 162 -4.12 15.68 -3.89
C LEU A 162 -4.45 14.28 -3.38
N LEU A 163 -5.15 13.46 -4.15
CA LEU A 163 -5.54 12.11 -3.73
C LEU A 163 -4.33 11.17 -3.52
N PRO A 164 -3.31 11.12 -4.38
CA PRO A 164 -2.10 10.34 -4.11
C PRO A 164 -1.37 10.81 -2.86
N LEU A 165 -1.40 12.11 -2.55
CA LEU A 165 -0.81 12.66 -1.34
C LEU A 165 -1.55 12.17 -0.08
N CYS A 166 -2.89 12.20 -0.12
CA CYS A 166 -3.74 11.64 0.94
C CYS A 166 -3.49 10.13 1.11
N SER A 167 -3.38 9.40 0.00
CA SER A 167 -3.03 7.98 -0.01
C SER A 167 -1.68 7.73 0.67
N ALA A 168 -0.64 8.48 0.29
CA ALA A 168 0.69 8.37 0.88
C ALA A 168 0.67 8.66 2.38
N PHE A 169 -0.11 9.64 2.82
CA PHE A 169 -0.32 9.93 4.25
C PHE A 169 -0.95 8.75 4.99
N CYS A 170 -2.04 8.17 4.46
CA CYS A 170 -2.72 7.01 5.06
C CYS A 170 -1.80 5.79 5.14
N TYR A 171 -1.03 5.48 4.08
CA TYR A 171 -0.03 4.42 4.10
C TYR A 171 1.07 4.68 5.13
N SER A 172 1.49 5.93 5.28
CA SER A 172 2.49 6.31 6.27
C SER A 172 1.98 6.17 7.70
N CYS A 173 0.72 6.53 7.97
CA CYS A 173 0.06 6.24 9.24
C CYS A 173 0.07 4.74 9.54
N THR A 174 -0.25 3.90 8.54
CA THR A 174 -0.21 2.44 8.68
C THR A 174 1.21 1.94 8.97
N SER A 175 2.22 2.49 8.31
CA SER A 175 3.62 2.11 8.53
C SER A 175 4.10 2.48 9.93
N VAL A 176 3.84 3.70 10.38
CA VAL A 176 4.27 4.18 11.70
C VAL A 176 3.55 3.44 12.83
N THR A 177 2.25 3.17 12.69
CA THR A 177 1.48 2.42 13.68
C THR A 177 1.84 0.94 13.76
N ALA A 178 2.58 0.40 12.76
CA ALA A 178 3.13 -0.95 12.85
C ALA A 178 4.07 -1.12 14.06
N SER A 179 4.81 -0.09 14.39
CA SER A 179 5.75 -0.08 15.54
C SER A 179 5.06 -0.01 16.90
N LEU A 180 3.73 0.15 16.94
CA LEU A 180 2.95 0.15 18.18
C LEU A 180 2.47 -1.26 18.57
N PHE A 181 2.69 -2.26 17.73
CA PHE A 181 2.41 -3.65 18.09
C PHE A 181 3.44 -4.17 19.07
N ASP A 182 3.02 -5.11 19.92
CA ASP A 182 3.92 -5.82 20.81
C ASP A 182 4.93 -6.62 20.00
N ASP A 183 6.20 -6.63 20.41
CA ASP A 183 7.30 -7.38 19.76
C ASP A 183 7.02 -8.89 19.67
N SER A 184 6.15 -9.39 20.54
CA SER A 184 5.70 -10.79 20.54
C SER A 184 4.72 -11.11 19.42
N THR A 185 4.09 -10.10 18.76
CA THR A 185 3.07 -10.34 17.74
C THR A 185 3.73 -10.76 16.41
N PRO A 186 3.42 -11.96 15.87
CA PRO A 186 3.95 -12.38 14.58
C PRO A 186 3.54 -11.43 13.46
N THR A 187 4.50 -10.98 12.66
CA THR A 187 4.25 -10.08 11.53
C THR A 187 3.17 -10.58 10.55
N PRO A 188 3.11 -11.88 10.18
CA PRO A 188 2.04 -12.40 9.32
C PRO A 188 0.65 -12.26 9.95
N LEU A 189 0.55 -12.43 11.27
CA LEU A 189 -0.72 -12.27 11.98
C LEU A 189 -1.17 -10.81 12.01
N MET A 190 -0.24 -9.88 12.25
CA MET A 190 -0.50 -8.45 12.16
C MET A 190 -1.00 -8.06 10.76
N ASN A 191 -0.35 -8.58 9.70
CA ASN A 191 -0.76 -8.33 8.32
C ASN A 191 -2.14 -8.90 8.01
N MET A 192 -2.48 -10.07 8.53
CA MET A 192 -3.81 -10.67 8.37
C MET A 192 -4.90 -9.74 8.93
N TYR A 193 -4.76 -9.23 10.17
CA TYR A 193 -5.71 -8.29 10.74
C TYR A 193 -5.82 -6.99 9.92
N THR A 194 -4.71 -6.52 9.40
CA THR A 194 -4.67 -5.33 8.53
C THR A 194 -5.42 -5.58 7.22
N LEU A 195 -5.25 -6.75 6.59
CA LEU A 195 -5.98 -7.13 5.38
C LEU A 195 -7.48 -7.32 5.63
N VAL A 196 -7.85 -7.93 6.75
CA VAL A 196 -9.28 -8.06 7.13
C VAL A 196 -9.91 -6.68 7.31
N GLY A 197 -9.22 -5.75 7.98
CA GLY A 197 -9.69 -4.37 8.09
C GLY A 197 -9.79 -3.66 6.74
N ALA A 198 -8.84 -3.88 5.84
CA ALA A 198 -8.87 -3.33 4.49
C ALA A 198 -10.02 -3.92 3.66
N LEU A 199 -10.29 -5.20 3.81
CA LEU A 199 -11.43 -5.86 3.17
C LEU A 199 -12.76 -5.28 3.66
N ILE A 200 -12.92 -5.11 4.97
CA ILE A 200 -14.11 -4.49 5.56
C ILE A 200 -14.28 -3.06 5.04
N GLY A 201 -13.22 -2.26 5.04
CA GLY A 201 -13.26 -0.88 4.56
C GLY A 201 -13.61 -0.76 3.07
N SER A 202 -13.03 -1.62 2.22
CA SER A 202 -13.33 -1.63 0.79
C SER A 202 -14.73 -2.16 0.49
N PHE A 203 -15.21 -3.15 1.24
CA PHE A 203 -16.58 -3.65 1.15
C PHE A 203 -17.59 -2.58 1.53
N LEU A 204 -17.39 -1.90 2.66
CA LEU A 204 -18.26 -0.80 3.10
C LEU A 204 -18.28 0.33 2.06
N SER A 205 -17.12 0.69 1.52
CA SER A 205 -17.02 1.70 0.46
C SER A 205 -17.82 1.29 -0.79
N LEU A 206 -17.71 0.04 -1.21
CA LEU A 206 -18.44 -0.51 -2.34
C LEU A 206 -19.96 -0.49 -2.10
N PHE A 207 -20.37 -0.92 -0.89
CA PHE A 207 -21.79 -0.95 -0.52
C PHE A 207 -22.40 0.44 -0.41
N MET A 208 -21.70 1.40 0.21
CA MET A 208 -22.17 2.78 0.39
C MET A 208 -22.28 3.54 -0.92
N THR A 209 -21.41 3.28 -1.88
CA THR A 209 -21.41 3.95 -3.17
C THR A 209 -22.35 3.31 -4.19
N GLY A 210 -22.75 2.05 -3.96
CA GLY A 210 -23.61 1.29 -4.88
C GLY A 210 -23.01 1.11 -6.30
N THR A 211 -21.72 1.41 -6.45
CA THR A 211 -21.02 1.40 -7.74
C THR A 211 -20.42 0.03 -8.01
N TYR A 212 -21.25 -0.95 -8.31
CA TYR A 212 -20.80 -2.25 -8.77
C TYR A 212 -21.00 -2.37 -10.27
N THR A 213 -19.96 -2.72 -10.99
CA THR A 213 -20.02 -3.03 -12.44
C THR A 213 -19.94 -4.54 -12.58
N GLU A 214 -20.87 -5.13 -13.33
CA GLU A 214 -20.84 -6.56 -13.63
C GLU A 214 -19.56 -6.90 -14.39
N ILE A 215 -19.01 -8.06 -14.09
CA ILE A 215 -17.81 -8.56 -14.76
C ILE A 215 -18.24 -9.07 -16.14
N VAL A 216 -18.02 -8.23 -17.16
CA VAL A 216 -18.60 -8.40 -18.50
C VAL A 216 -17.86 -9.45 -19.34
N GLN A 217 -16.62 -9.80 -18.99
CA GLN A 217 -15.84 -10.76 -19.77
C GLN A 217 -15.33 -11.91 -18.92
N ASN A 218 -15.49 -13.16 -19.40
CA ASN A 218 -14.91 -14.34 -18.74
C ASN A 218 -13.37 -14.26 -18.58
N GLN A 219 -12.70 -13.40 -19.32
CA GLN A 219 -11.27 -13.14 -19.21
C GLN A 219 -10.91 -12.20 -18.05
N ASP A 220 -11.85 -11.40 -17.57
CA ASP A 220 -11.58 -10.41 -16.49
C ASP A 220 -11.32 -11.08 -15.14
N TRP A 221 -11.76 -12.32 -14.94
CA TRP A 221 -11.40 -13.14 -13.77
C TRP A 221 -9.93 -13.57 -13.75
N LEU A 222 -9.31 -13.68 -14.94
CA LEU A 222 -7.92 -14.07 -15.07
C LEU A 222 -6.95 -12.90 -14.91
N TRP A 223 -7.44 -11.65 -15.01
CA TRP A 223 -6.61 -10.46 -14.93
C TRP A 223 -5.92 -10.26 -13.56
N PRO A 224 -6.51 -10.56 -12.41
CA PRO A 224 -5.78 -10.53 -11.15
C PRO A 224 -4.72 -11.63 -11.03
N VAL A 225 -4.77 -12.65 -11.91
CA VAL A 225 -3.94 -13.86 -11.81
C VAL A 225 -2.95 -13.98 -12.99
N SER A 226 -3.27 -13.45 -14.19
CA SER A 226 -2.50 -13.75 -15.41
C SER A 226 -2.02 -12.50 -16.17
N TYR A 227 -1.16 -11.70 -15.55
CA TYR A 227 -0.46 -10.60 -16.24
C TYR A 227 0.66 -11.05 -17.18
N THR A 228 0.67 -12.29 -17.63
CA THR A 228 1.71 -12.81 -18.51
C THR A 228 1.40 -12.74 -20.01
N HIS A 229 0.21 -12.30 -20.40
CA HIS A 229 -0.15 -12.21 -21.82
C HIS A 229 -0.69 -10.83 -22.17
N LEU A 230 0.23 -9.90 -22.49
CA LEU A 230 -0.04 -8.70 -23.26
C LEU A 230 -0.43 -9.09 -24.69
N THR A 231 -1.69 -9.37 -24.93
CA THR A 231 -2.23 -9.32 -26.29
C THR A 231 -2.67 -7.90 -26.54
N LEU A 232 -1.88 -7.17 -27.34
CA LEU A 232 -2.27 -5.91 -27.93
C LEU A 232 -3.61 -6.09 -28.65
N PRO A 233 -4.61 -5.21 -28.44
CA PRO A 233 -5.81 -5.23 -29.26
C PRO A 233 -5.42 -4.82 -30.68
N THR A 234 -5.37 -5.78 -31.58
CA THR A 234 -5.40 -5.50 -33.02
C THR A 234 -6.78 -4.92 -33.33
N LYS A 235 -6.88 -3.60 -33.33
CA LYS A 235 -8.00 -2.95 -34.00
C LYS A 235 -7.80 -3.18 -35.49
N ALA A 236 -8.64 -4.05 -36.05
CA ALA A 236 -8.97 -4.02 -37.44
C ALA A 236 -9.94 -2.87 -37.72
#